data_4cfcf5d13f2e96ab6b728ae4165a537e
#
_entry.id   4cfcf5d13f2e96ab6b728ae4165a537e
#
_cell.length_a   1.000
_cell.length_b   1.000
_cell.length_c   1.000
_cell.angle_alpha   90.00
_cell.angle_beta   90.00
_cell.angle_gamma   90.00
#
_symmetry.space_group_name_H-M   'P 1'
#
loop_
_entity.id
_entity.type
_entity.pdbx_description
1 polymer ?
#
loop_
_entity_poly.entity_id
_entity_poly.type
_entity_poly.pdbx_seq_one_letter_code
_entity_poly.pdbx_strand_id
1 'polypeptide(L)'
;DHILDLTQAVAVVTFTRIGKPDTGHAAAAMFASMQTRQPALRAIMAWGDRVDPAFIDIGHRAAEPITHTGRQRLAQAEQDAKVSANDVFTICWTSGTEARPKGVPRSHNEWLVVAPSIIEGGEICPHARLLNPFPLVNMAGVSTAIAVWLVLGGTVIQHHPFSLPVFLQQLREERIDYTVAPPAVLNILLQNEAMLEGIDFQRLSRIGSGSAPLSEWMVRGFAEKYGVQIINYFGSNEGAALAGNHIDLPDPLHRAEFFPRAGAEGFTWSVSTTRKVRTRLVNLETGEDIEEAGQVGELRFTGATIFSCYFRAPEMSARAFDAQGYYKTGDLFEIAGDRQQFYRYAGRSKDLVIRGGMNISPEEIEGLLQACPQVQEVAVVGVPDAVMGEKLCVCVVGKPGAAPTLASIVDYLRTQKQVAAYKLPEYILPLEVLPRNPVGKVLKSELRQQAKSLGNTLNKGSA
;
A
#
# COMPACT_ATOMS: atom_id res chain seq x y z
N ASP A 1 -5.48 -23.36 -1.76
CA ASP A 1 -6.47 -23.99 -2.64
C ASP A 1 -7.22 -22.95 -3.50
N HIS A 2 -7.95 -21.98 -2.92
CA HIS A 2 -8.83 -21.04 -3.63
C HIS A 2 -8.19 -20.34 -4.85
N ILE A 3 -6.94 -19.86 -4.75
CA ILE A 3 -6.22 -19.23 -5.87
C ILE A 3 -5.93 -20.24 -6.98
N LEU A 4 -5.46 -21.43 -6.63
CA LEU A 4 -5.16 -22.49 -7.61
C LEU A 4 -6.43 -22.99 -8.30
N ASP A 5 -7.55 -23.12 -7.55
CA ASP A 5 -8.87 -23.46 -8.10
C ASP A 5 -9.32 -22.43 -9.15
N LEU A 6 -9.23 -21.14 -8.82
CA LEU A 6 -9.66 -20.08 -9.73
C LEU A 6 -8.73 -19.93 -10.94
N THR A 7 -7.42 -19.98 -10.73
CA THR A 7 -6.46 -19.74 -11.81
C THR A 7 -6.26 -20.94 -12.70
N GLN A 8 -6.54 -22.16 -12.20
CA GLN A 8 -6.15 -23.42 -12.87
C GLN A 8 -4.66 -23.43 -13.19
N ALA A 9 -3.84 -22.97 -12.23
CA ALA A 9 -2.41 -22.82 -12.39
C ALA A 9 -1.75 -24.15 -12.76
N VAL A 10 -0.93 -24.14 -13.79
CA VAL A 10 -0.21 -25.34 -14.27
C VAL A 10 1.13 -25.53 -13.57
N ALA A 11 1.68 -24.47 -13.00
CA ALA A 11 2.94 -24.50 -12.27
C ALA A 11 2.92 -23.52 -11.09
N VAL A 12 3.68 -23.86 -10.05
CA VAL A 12 3.97 -22.97 -8.91
C VAL A 12 5.49 -22.74 -8.87
N VAL A 13 5.87 -21.48 -8.68
CA VAL A 13 7.26 -21.07 -8.44
C VAL A 13 7.35 -20.58 -7.01
N THR A 14 8.21 -21.17 -6.20
CA THR A 14 8.29 -20.86 -4.77
C THR A 14 9.68 -21.15 -4.19
N PHE A 15 9.90 -20.72 -2.94
CA PHE A 15 11.02 -21.18 -2.13
C PHE A 15 10.72 -22.55 -1.50
N THR A 16 11.76 -23.33 -1.17
CA THR A 16 11.60 -24.55 -0.38
C THR A 16 10.98 -24.25 0.98
N ARG A 17 11.38 -23.13 1.59
CA ARG A 17 10.82 -22.63 2.85
C ARG A 17 10.61 -21.12 2.76
N ILE A 18 9.56 -20.63 3.43
CA ILE A 18 9.27 -19.20 3.61
C ILE A 18 9.24 -18.90 5.11
N GLY A 19 9.99 -17.88 5.53
CA GLY A 19 10.12 -17.47 6.91
C GLY A 19 11.47 -17.87 7.55
N LYS A 20 11.55 -17.83 8.89
CA LYS A 20 12.78 -18.17 9.60
C LYS A 20 13.12 -19.67 9.46
N PRO A 21 14.41 -20.07 9.50
CA PRO A 21 14.83 -21.47 9.34
C PRO A 21 14.07 -22.45 10.25
N ASP A 22 13.88 -22.08 11.51
CA ASP A 22 13.27 -22.98 12.51
C ASP A 22 11.72 -22.93 12.54
N THR A 23 11.11 -21.83 12.08
CA THR A 23 9.66 -21.62 12.14
C THR A 23 9.03 -21.40 10.76
N GLY A 24 9.84 -21.40 9.71
CA GLY A 24 9.37 -21.16 8.33
C GLY A 24 8.51 -22.31 7.80
N HIS A 25 7.55 -21.97 6.95
CA HIS A 25 6.70 -22.94 6.29
C HIS A 25 7.43 -23.62 5.12
N ALA A 26 7.30 -24.94 5.03
CA ALA A 26 7.78 -25.73 3.90
C ALA A 26 6.86 -25.52 2.68
N ALA A 27 7.05 -24.40 1.96
CA ALA A 27 6.14 -23.97 0.91
C ALA A 27 6.01 -24.97 -0.24
N ALA A 28 7.15 -25.51 -0.74
CA ALA A 28 7.11 -26.48 -1.81
C ALA A 28 6.37 -27.77 -1.41
N ALA A 29 6.59 -28.28 -0.18
CA ALA A 29 5.87 -29.45 0.34
C ALA A 29 4.36 -29.17 0.51
N MET A 30 3.99 -27.96 0.91
CA MET A 30 2.59 -27.55 0.98
C MET A 30 1.92 -27.62 -0.40
N PHE A 31 2.56 -27.08 -1.45
CA PHE A 31 2.03 -27.15 -2.81
C PHE A 31 2.00 -28.58 -3.35
N ALA A 32 2.99 -29.43 -3.03
CA ALA A 32 2.97 -30.84 -3.38
C ALA A 32 1.75 -31.56 -2.79
N SER A 33 1.39 -31.26 -1.55
CA SER A 33 0.17 -31.82 -0.92
C SER A 33 -1.13 -31.36 -1.58
N MET A 34 -1.10 -30.26 -2.33
CA MET A 34 -2.25 -29.74 -3.07
C MET A 34 -2.40 -30.36 -4.46
N GLN A 35 -1.32 -30.89 -5.06
CA GLN A 35 -1.37 -31.46 -6.43
C GLN A 35 -2.45 -32.53 -6.61
N THR A 36 -2.70 -33.37 -5.60
CA THR A 36 -3.75 -34.39 -5.67
C THR A 36 -5.15 -33.83 -5.81
N ARG A 37 -5.37 -32.60 -5.33
CA ARG A 37 -6.65 -31.88 -5.37
C ARG A 37 -6.73 -30.83 -6.48
N GLN A 38 -5.59 -30.57 -7.15
CA GLN A 38 -5.43 -29.55 -8.18
C GLN A 38 -4.87 -30.19 -9.46
N PRO A 39 -5.70 -30.86 -10.27
CA PRO A 39 -5.24 -31.64 -11.43
C PRO A 39 -4.56 -30.80 -12.51
N ALA A 40 -4.79 -29.49 -12.54
CA ALA A 40 -4.10 -28.56 -13.43
C ALA A 40 -2.64 -28.35 -13.04
N LEU A 41 -2.28 -28.47 -11.75
CA LEU A 41 -0.93 -28.20 -11.23
C LEU A 41 0.01 -29.36 -11.59
N ARG A 42 0.84 -29.15 -12.63
CA ARG A 42 1.75 -30.15 -13.21
C ARG A 42 3.18 -30.05 -12.69
N ALA A 43 3.61 -28.84 -12.29
CA ALA A 43 4.99 -28.59 -11.90
C ALA A 43 5.07 -27.70 -10.64
N ILE A 44 6.02 -28.06 -9.77
CA ILE A 44 6.45 -27.23 -8.67
C ILE A 44 7.93 -26.90 -8.91
N MET A 45 8.22 -25.63 -9.09
CA MET A 45 9.57 -25.11 -9.27
C MET A 45 9.98 -24.45 -7.95
N ALA A 46 11.11 -24.85 -7.40
CA ALA A 46 11.58 -24.35 -6.12
C ALA A 46 13.05 -23.94 -6.17
N TRP A 47 13.42 -23.00 -5.33
CA TRP A 47 14.82 -22.75 -5.00
C TRP A 47 15.00 -22.59 -3.49
N GLY A 48 16.22 -22.76 -3.03
CA GLY A 48 16.60 -22.73 -1.62
C GLY A 48 17.52 -23.89 -1.26
N ASP A 49 17.84 -24.00 0.01
CA ASP A 49 18.67 -25.07 0.52
C ASP A 49 17.92 -26.43 0.41
N ARG A 50 18.57 -27.42 -0.23
CA ARG A 50 18.05 -28.80 -0.34
C ARG A 50 16.68 -28.89 -1.00
N VAL A 51 16.61 -28.54 -2.28
CA VAL A 51 15.41 -28.80 -3.11
C VAL A 51 15.18 -30.31 -3.22
N ASP A 52 13.97 -30.75 -2.86
CA ASP A 52 13.56 -32.17 -3.01
C ASP A 52 13.62 -32.58 -4.49
N PRO A 53 14.15 -33.77 -4.83
CA PRO A 53 14.21 -34.26 -6.21
C PRO A 53 12.85 -34.33 -6.92
N ALA A 54 11.74 -34.39 -6.19
CA ALA A 54 10.40 -34.33 -6.76
C ALA A 54 10.06 -32.95 -7.35
N PHE A 55 10.81 -31.89 -7.02
CA PHE A 55 10.62 -30.53 -7.51
C PHE A 55 11.66 -30.16 -8.57
N ILE A 56 11.31 -29.19 -9.40
CA ILE A 56 12.25 -28.62 -10.35
C ILE A 56 13.13 -27.59 -9.60
N ASP A 57 14.40 -27.90 -9.42
CA ASP A 57 15.36 -26.96 -8.84
C ASP A 57 15.70 -25.86 -9.85
N ILE A 58 15.16 -24.65 -9.63
CA ILE A 58 15.42 -23.50 -10.47
C ILE A 58 16.61 -22.67 -9.99
N GLY A 59 17.02 -22.81 -8.73
CA GLY A 59 18.20 -22.12 -8.21
C GLY A 59 19.47 -22.57 -8.93
N HIS A 60 19.66 -23.88 -9.05
CA HIS A 60 20.78 -24.46 -9.79
C HIS A 60 20.69 -24.13 -11.29
N ARG A 61 19.50 -24.31 -11.90
CA ARG A 61 19.30 -24.07 -13.33
C ARG A 61 19.42 -22.60 -13.73
N ALA A 62 19.03 -21.66 -12.87
CA ALA A 62 19.15 -20.24 -13.14
C ALA A 62 20.62 -19.76 -13.20
N ALA A 63 21.54 -20.48 -12.56
CA ALA A 63 22.97 -20.21 -12.61
C ALA A 63 23.65 -20.72 -13.89
N GLU A 64 23.02 -21.63 -14.64
CA GLU A 64 23.57 -22.17 -15.87
C GLU A 64 23.32 -21.25 -17.08
N PRO A 65 24.32 -20.99 -17.92
CA PRO A 65 24.12 -20.23 -19.15
C PRO A 65 23.08 -20.92 -20.06
N ILE A 66 22.15 -20.12 -20.59
CA ILE A 66 21.20 -20.66 -21.57
C ILE A 66 21.94 -21.21 -22.82
N THR A 67 21.71 -22.48 -23.16
CA THR A 67 22.31 -23.12 -24.33
C THR A 67 21.75 -22.52 -25.62
N HIS A 68 22.47 -22.76 -26.76
CA HIS A 68 21.96 -22.36 -28.09
C HIS A 68 20.57 -22.95 -28.38
N THR A 69 20.38 -24.24 -28.11
CA THR A 69 19.10 -24.94 -28.26
C THR A 69 18.04 -24.37 -27.31
N GLY A 70 18.41 -23.97 -26.08
CA GLY A 70 17.53 -23.33 -25.15
C GLY A 70 17.00 -21.98 -25.69
N ARG A 71 17.89 -21.17 -26.26
CA ARG A 71 17.48 -19.89 -26.91
C ARG A 71 16.56 -20.13 -28.10
N GLN A 72 16.83 -21.14 -28.94
CA GLN A 72 15.94 -21.46 -30.06
C GLN A 72 14.56 -21.90 -29.60
N ARG A 73 14.47 -22.75 -28.55
CA ARG A 73 13.19 -23.16 -27.97
C ARG A 73 12.43 -21.99 -27.36
N LEU A 74 13.13 -21.07 -26.70
CA LEU A 74 12.51 -19.85 -26.14
C LEU A 74 11.92 -18.98 -27.27
N ALA A 75 12.72 -18.70 -28.31
CA ALA A 75 12.26 -17.91 -29.46
C ALA A 75 11.03 -18.53 -30.16
N GLN A 76 11.03 -19.87 -30.29
CA GLN A 76 9.87 -20.57 -30.84
C GLN A 76 8.66 -20.47 -29.95
N ALA A 77 8.82 -20.65 -28.63
CA ALA A 77 7.74 -20.52 -27.65
C ALA A 77 7.14 -19.09 -27.62
N GLU A 78 7.99 -18.07 -27.75
CA GLU A 78 7.55 -16.67 -27.87
C GLU A 78 6.70 -16.43 -29.13
N GLN A 79 7.13 -16.99 -30.27
CA GLN A 79 6.37 -16.91 -31.53
C GLN A 79 5.03 -17.65 -31.44
N ASP A 80 5.02 -18.85 -30.85
CA ASP A 80 3.82 -19.68 -30.71
C ASP A 80 2.80 -19.08 -29.72
N ALA A 81 3.28 -18.45 -28.65
CA ALA A 81 2.45 -17.87 -27.61
C ALA A 81 1.64 -16.65 -28.10
N LYS A 82 2.11 -15.93 -29.12
CA LYS A 82 1.45 -14.73 -29.71
C LYS A 82 1.01 -13.71 -28.66
N VAL A 83 1.84 -13.52 -27.64
CA VAL A 83 1.54 -12.60 -26.53
C VAL A 83 1.33 -11.19 -27.06
N SER A 84 0.21 -10.55 -26.65
CA SER A 84 -0.10 -9.17 -26.94
C SER A 84 0.07 -8.28 -25.71
N ALA A 85 0.22 -7.00 -25.93
CA ALA A 85 0.34 -6.03 -24.83
C ALA A 85 -0.94 -5.96 -23.95
N ASN A 86 -2.07 -6.46 -24.44
CA ASN A 86 -3.34 -6.50 -23.72
C ASN A 86 -3.57 -7.82 -22.96
N ASP A 87 -2.69 -8.80 -23.13
CA ASP A 87 -2.79 -10.04 -22.37
C ASP A 87 -2.46 -9.79 -20.89
N VAL A 88 -3.08 -10.61 -20.03
CA VAL A 88 -2.87 -10.51 -18.58
C VAL A 88 -1.43 -10.92 -18.25
N PHE A 89 -0.68 -9.98 -17.70
CA PHE A 89 0.69 -10.21 -17.20
C PHE A 89 0.66 -10.71 -15.75
N THR A 90 -0.16 -10.10 -14.89
CA THR A 90 -0.26 -10.48 -13.48
C THR A 90 -1.70 -10.59 -13.03
N ILE A 91 -1.95 -11.40 -12.00
CA ILE A 91 -3.16 -11.38 -11.19
C ILE A 91 -2.73 -11.10 -9.75
N CYS A 92 -2.87 -9.84 -9.31
CA CYS A 92 -2.56 -9.46 -7.94
C CYS A 92 -3.72 -9.80 -7.02
N TRP A 93 -3.46 -10.54 -5.94
CA TRP A 93 -4.49 -10.94 -4.99
C TRP A 93 -4.59 -9.96 -3.83
N THR A 94 -5.78 -9.40 -3.61
CA THR A 94 -6.00 -8.49 -2.50
C THR A 94 -6.35 -9.27 -1.25
N SER A 95 -5.74 -8.92 -0.13
CA SER A 95 -6.15 -9.37 1.20
C SER A 95 -7.38 -8.57 1.65
N GLY A 96 -8.53 -8.79 0.98
CA GLY A 96 -9.78 -8.13 1.39
C GLY A 96 -10.12 -8.45 2.84
N THR A 97 -10.74 -7.49 3.55
CA THR A 97 -11.36 -7.71 4.86
C THR A 97 -12.58 -8.63 4.79
N GLU A 98 -13.02 -9.00 3.58
CA GLU A 98 -14.05 -10.00 3.29
C GLU A 98 -13.40 -11.36 3.08
N ALA A 99 -14.11 -12.43 3.39
CA ALA A 99 -13.64 -13.79 3.63
C ALA A 99 -12.75 -14.45 2.54
N ARG A 100 -12.65 -13.92 1.32
CA ARG A 100 -11.83 -14.50 0.24
C ARG A 100 -11.05 -13.45 -0.55
N PRO A 101 -9.77 -13.72 -0.89
CA PRO A 101 -8.97 -12.84 -1.74
C PRO A 101 -9.61 -12.63 -3.12
N LYS A 102 -9.52 -11.40 -3.64
CA LYS A 102 -9.96 -11.02 -4.99
C LYS A 102 -8.75 -10.98 -5.91
N GLY A 103 -8.83 -11.60 -7.08
CA GLY A 103 -7.80 -11.51 -8.10
C GLY A 103 -8.01 -10.27 -8.97
N VAL A 104 -6.99 -9.43 -9.06
CA VAL A 104 -6.95 -8.24 -9.93
C VAL A 104 -6.03 -8.53 -11.10
N PRO A 105 -6.57 -8.88 -12.29
CA PRO A 105 -5.76 -9.07 -13.48
C PRO A 105 -5.29 -7.73 -14.02
N ARG A 106 -4.03 -7.67 -14.44
CA ARG A 106 -3.43 -6.50 -15.06
C ARG A 106 -2.67 -6.93 -16.30
N SER A 107 -2.90 -6.23 -17.41
CA SER A 107 -2.19 -6.43 -18.65
C SER A 107 -0.79 -5.80 -18.64
N HIS A 108 0.03 -6.12 -19.64
CA HIS A 108 1.32 -5.45 -19.86
C HIS A 108 1.13 -3.93 -20.03
N ASN A 109 0.15 -3.51 -20.84
CA ASN A 109 -0.15 -2.09 -21.07
C ASN A 109 -0.55 -1.36 -19.78
N GLU A 110 -1.39 -1.96 -18.95
CA GLU A 110 -1.81 -1.33 -17.68
C GLU A 110 -0.65 -1.14 -16.70
N TRP A 111 0.36 -2.01 -16.72
CA TRP A 111 1.58 -1.80 -15.92
C TRP A 111 2.50 -0.75 -16.52
N LEU A 112 2.70 -0.78 -17.84
CA LEU A 112 3.56 0.19 -18.53
C LEU A 112 3.01 1.60 -18.45
N VAL A 113 1.70 1.78 -18.37
CA VAL A 113 1.09 3.11 -18.23
C VAL A 113 1.24 3.68 -16.82
N VAL A 114 1.43 2.81 -15.80
CA VAL A 114 1.68 3.24 -14.40
C VAL A 114 3.14 3.60 -14.18
N ALA A 115 4.08 2.97 -14.90
CA ALA A 115 5.52 3.21 -14.71
C ALA A 115 5.93 4.70 -14.75
N PRO A 116 5.40 5.56 -15.65
CA PRO A 116 5.70 6.99 -15.63
C PRO A 116 5.38 7.69 -14.31
N SER A 117 4.35 7.27 -13.58
CA SER A 117 4.04 7.86 -12.27
C SER A 117 5.21 7.74 -11.29
N ILE A 118 5.91 6.63 -11.35
CA ILE A 118 7.05 6.35 -10.47
C ILE A 118 8.32 6.98 -11.03
N ILE A 119 8.56 6.84 -12.34
CA ILE A 119 9.77 7.33 -13.03
C ILE A 119 9.82 8.86 -12.97
N GLU A 120 8.77 9.53 -13.40
CA GLU A 120 8.69 10.99 -13.46
C GLU A 120 8.56 11.57 -12.03
N GLY A 121 7.69 10.99 -11.20
CA GLY A 121 7.51 11.42 -9.81
C GLY A 121 8.78 11.27 -8.95
N GLY A 122 9.55 10.23 -9.19
CA GLY A 122 10.82 9.94 -8.51
C GLY A 122 12.06 10.48 -9.22
N GLU A 123 11.92 11.10 -10.40
CA GLU A 123 13.03 11.54 -11.26
C GLU A 123 14.08 10.44 -11.47
N ILE A 124 13.62 9.20 -11.71
CA ILE A 124 14.47 8.02 -11.79
C ILE A 124 15.19 8.00 -13.15
N CYS A 125 16.51 7.98 -13.12
CA CYS A 125 17.34 7.95 -14.32
C CYS A 125 17.39 6.54 -14.95
N PRO A 126 17.67 6.45 -16.28
CA PRO A 126 17.97 5.17 -16.92
C PRO A 126 19.11 4.42 -16.20
N HIS A 127 19.00 3.10 -16.15
CA HIS A 127 19.96 2.19 -15.50
C HIS A 127 20.10 2.37 -13.98
N ALA A 128 19.11 2.97 -13.32
CA ALA A 128 19.07 3.13 -11.86
C ALA A 128 19.13 1.79 -11.11
N ARG A 129 19.67 1.85 -9.90
CA ARG A 129 19.65 0.76 -8.93
C ARG A 129 18.47 0.94 -8.00
N LEU A 130 17.49 0.05 -8.09
CA LEU A 130 16.20 0.13 -7.40
C LEU A 130 16.19 -0.86 -6.25
N LEU A 131 16.03 -0.41 -5.01
CA LEU A 131 15.80 -1.28 -3.87
C LEU A 131 14.31 -1.44 -3.61
N ASN A 132 13.82 -2.67 -3.73
CA ASN A 132 12.41 -3.00 -3.49
C ASN A 132 12.23 -3.85 -2.23
N PRO A 133 11.69 -3.28 -1.14
CA PRO A 133 11.39 -4.02 0.08
C PRO A 133 9.97 -4.63 0.10
N PHE A 134 9.22 -4.49 -0.98
CA PHE A 134 7.86 -5.02 -1.08
C PHE A 134 7.80 -6.36 -1.80
N PRO A 135 6.79 -7.21 -1.49
CA PRO A 135 6.52 -8.40 -2.29
C PRO A 135 6.19 -8.03 -3.74
N LEU A 136 6.73 -8.78 -4.70
CA LEU A 136 6.45 -8.61 -6.14
C LEU A 136 5.08 -9.15 -6.58
N VAL A 137 4.11 -9.18 -5.68
CA VAL A 137 2.77 -9.77 -5.89
C VAL A 137 1.65 -8.74 -5.73
N ASN A 138 2.01 -7.47 -5.59
CA ASN A 138 1.05 -6.38 -5.41
C ASN A 138 1.48 -5.12 -6.19
N MET A 139 0.58 -4.13 -6.22
CA MET A 139 0.81 -2.85 -6.91
C MET A 139 2.16 -2.23 -6.51
N ALA A 140 2.48 -2.15 -5.22
CA ALA A 140 3.69 -1.47 -4.76
C ALA A 140 4.96 -2.12 -5.36
N GLY A 141 5.13 -3.46 -5.19
CA GLY A 141 6.32 -4.15 -5.70
C GLY A 141 6.42 -4.15 -7.23
N VAL A 142 5.30 -4.37 -7.93
CA VAL A 142 5.33 -4.43 -9.40
C VAL A 142 5.53 -3.04 -10.00
N SER A 143 4.78 -2.01 -9.54
CA SER A 143 4.86 -0.68 -10.14
C SER A 143 6.16 0.06 -9.85
N THR A 144 6.68 -0.06 -8.62
CA THR A 144 7.85 0.73 -8.19
C THR A 144 9.18 0.08 -8.52
N ALA A 145 9.19 -1.23 -8.82
CA ALA A 145 10.41 -1.95 -9.18
C ALA A 145 10.34 -2.58 -10.57
N ILE A 146 9.45 -3.55 -10.80
CA ILE A 146 9.46 -4.33 -12.05
C ILE A 146 9.10 -3.47 -13.26
N ALA A 147 8.02 -2.69 -13.20
CA ALA A 147 7.60 -1.86 -14.33
C ALA A 147 8.63 -0.76 -14.63
N VAL A 148 9.22 -0.14 -13.61
CA VAL A 148 10.30 0.85 -13.76
C VAL A 148 11.54 0.21 -14.39
N TRP A 149 11.96 -0.94 -13.89
CA TRP A 149 13.10 -1.68 -14.42
C TRP A 149 12.91 -2.09 -15.88
N LEU A 150 11.73 -2.57 -16.26
CA LEU A 150 11.42 -2.95 -17.64
C LEU A 150 11.49 -1.75 -18.60
N VAL A 151 11.17 -0.54 -18.12
CA VAL A 151 11.21 0.68 -18.95
C VAL A 151 12.61 1.29 -19.00
N LEU A 152 13.31 1.36 -17.86
CA LEU A 152 14.58 2.10 -17.74
C LEU A 152 15.83 1.22 -17.82
N GLY A 153 15.69 -0.09 -17.67
CA GLY A 153 16.82 -0.99 -17.44
C GLY A 153 17.40 -0.82 -16.02
N GLY A 154 18.66 -1.23 -15.84
CA GLY A 154 19.36 -1.11 -14.56
C GLY A 154 19.30 -2.35 -13.70
N THR A 155 19.25 -2.18 -12.38
CA THR A 155 19.32 -3.30 -11.42
C THR A 155 18.20 -3.21 -10.40
N VAL A 156 17.48 -4.31 -10.18
CA VAL A 156 16.56 -4.45 -9.06
C VAL A 156 17.23 -5.23 -7.93
N ILE A 157 17.34 -4.62 -6.77
CA ILE A 157 17.76 -5.26 -5.53
C ILE A 157 16.46 -5.62 -4.78
N GLN A 158 16.14 -6.93 -4.75
CA GLN A 158 14.91 -7.42 -4.12
C GLN A 158 15.17 -7.79 -2.67
N HIS A 159 14.30 -7.30 -1.80
CA HIS A 159 14.35 -7.57 -0.37
C HIS A 159 12.98 -8.06 0.13
N HIS A 160 12.85 -9.34 0.38
CA HIS A 160 11.63 -9.93 0.94
C HIS A 160 11.93 -11.29 1.61
N PRO A 161 11.37 -11.59 2.81
CA PRO A 161 10.52 -10.74 3.65
C PRO A 161 11.28 -9.54 4.25
N PHE A 162 10.55 -8.47 4.58
CA PHE A 162 11.18 -7.24 5.07
C PHE A 162 11.94 -7.45 6.38
N SER A 163 13.18 -6.96 6.40
CA SER A 163 14.07 -6.92 7.56
C SER A 163 14.77 -5.56 7.61
N LEU A 164 14.51 -4.77 8.63
CA LEU A 164 15.08 -3.43 8.74
C LEU A 164 16.63 -3.43 8.71
N PRO A 165 17.33 -4.34 9.42
CA PRO A 165 18.80 -4.40 9.35
C PRO A 165 19.31 -4.67 7.93
N VAL A 166 18.71 -5.61 7.20
CA VAL A 166 19.11 -5.93 5.81
C VAL A 166 18.79 -4.76 4.87
N PHE A 167 17.64 -4.09 5.04
CA PHE A 167 17.29 -2.91 4.28
C PHE A 167 18.33 -1.78 4.43
N LEU A 168 18.75 -1.50 5.66
CA LEU A 168 19.79 -0.51 5.96
C LEU A 168 21.15 -0.92 5.38
N GLN A 169 21.52 -2.19 5.50
CA GLN A 169 22.74 -2.72 4.88
C GLN A 169 22.74 -2.49 3.36
N GLN A 170 21.65 -2.86 2.69
CA GLN A 170 21.52 -2.68 1.24
C GLN A 170 21.57 -1.20 0.83
N LEU A 171 20.96 -0.28 1.62
CA LEU A 171 21.05 1.16 1.36
C LEU A 171 22.49 1.68 1.41
N ARG A 172 23.36 1.11 2.29
CA ARG A 172 24.76 1.50 2.42
C ARG A 172 25.66 0.87 1.34
N GLU A 173 25.44 -0.41 1.01
CA GLU A 173 26.37 -1.21 0.21
C GLU A 173 26.00 -1.25 -1.28
N GLU A 174 24.70 -1.20 -1.63
CA GLU A 174 24.22 -1.48 -2.99
C GLU A 174 24.15 -0.23 -3.89
N ARG A 175 24.62 0.94 -3.44
CA ARG A 175 24.61 2.18 -4.23
C ARG A 175 23.23 2.47 -4.83
N ILE A 176 22.20 2.49 -3.98
CA ILE A 176 20.81 2.64 -4.38
C ILE A 176 20.53 4.06 -4.90
N ASP A 177 19.87 4.16 -6.04
CA ASP A 177 19.41 5.42 -6.63
C ASP A 177 17.98 5.77 -6.19
N TYR A 178 17.14 4.75 -5.99
CA TYR A 178 15.75 4.94 -5.62
C TYR A 178 15.22 3.76 -4.80
N THR A 179 14.40 4.06 -3.82
CA THR A 179 13.67 3.04 -3.04
C THR A 179 12.28 3.54 -2.68
N VAL A 180 11.45 2.62 -2.21
CA VAL A 180 10.14 2.91 -1.63
C VAL A 180 10.07 2.26 -0.25
N ALA A 181 9.54 2.99 0.74
CA ALA A 181 9.38 2.44 2.08
C ALA A 181 8.05 2.89 2.71
N PRO A 182 7.42 2.05 3.56
CA PRO A 182 6.23 2.46 4.30
C PRO A 182 6.53 3.66 5.21
N PRO A 183 5.55 4.55 5.47
CA PRO A 183 5.73 5.72 6.34
C PRO A 183 6.25 5.35 7.74
N ALA A 184 5.79 4.23 8.30
CA ALA A 184 6.24 3.74 9.60
C ALA A 184 7.75 3.46 9.64
N VAL A 185 8.31 2.90 8.57
CA VAL A 185 9.76 2.65 8.46
C VAL A 185 10.52 3.98 8.41
N LEU A 186 10.08 4.92 7.58
CA LEU A 186 10.71 6.23 7.46
C LEU A 186 10.64 7.03 8.77
N ASN A 187 9.52 6.96 9.49
CA ASN A 187 9.39 7.57 10.82
C ASN A 187 10.39 6.98 11.82
N ILE A 188 10.53 5.65 11.87
CA ILE A 188 11.52 4.99 12.75
C ILE A 188 12.94 5.43 12.40
N LEU A 189 13.29 5.49 11.13
CA LEU A 189 14.61 5.92 10.69
C LEU A 189 14.91 7.36 11.09
N LEU A 190 13.97 8.27 10.90
CA LEU A 190 14.15 9.68 11.25
C LEU A 190 14.17 9.92 12.78
N GLN A 191 13.49 9.07 13.56
CA GLN A 191 13.55 9.10 15.03
C GLN A 191 14.88 8.56 15.57
N ASN A 192 15.57 7.71 14.81
CA ASN A 192 16.82 7.05 15.18
C ASN A 192 17.90 7.35 14.15
N GLU A 193 18.32 8.62 14.07
CA GLU A 193 19.20 9.15 13.02
C GLU A 193 20.53 8.37 12.88
N ALA A 194 21.04 7.78 13.96
CA ALA A 194 22.21 6.90 13.91
C ALA A 194 22.04 5.71 12.94
N MET A 195 20.79 5.26 12.68
CA MET A 195 20.54 4.22 11.67
C MET A 195 20.79 4.70 10.24
N LEU A 196 20.79 6.01 10.00
CA LEU A 196 20.98 6.62 8.69
C LEU A 196 22.46 6.88 8.36
N GLU A 197 23.37 6.69 9.32
CA GLU A 197 24.81 6.85 9.10
C GLU A 197 25.33 5.91 8.00
N GLY A 198 26.17 6.45 7.13
CA GLY A 198 26.81 5.73 6.03
C GLY A 198 25.92 5.52 4.80
N ILE A 199 24.69 6.04 4.77
CA ILE A 199 23.82 6.03 3.58
C ILE A 199 24.20 7.24 2.70
N ASP A 200 24.41 7.00 1.40
CA ASP A 200 24.70 8.04 0.41
C ASP A 200 23.42 8.74 -0.06
N PHE A 201 23.02 9.79 0.66
CA PHE A 201 21.84 10.59 0.33
C PHE A 201 22.05 11.56 -0.85
N GLN A 202 23.28 11.77 -1.30
CA GLN A 202 23.49 12.50 -2.56
C GLN A 202 23.01 11.67 -3.74
N ARG A 203 23.19 10.36 -3.65
CA ARG A 203 22.71 9.41 -4.64
C ARG A 203 21.22 9.07 -4.41
N LEU A 204 20.87 8.67 -3.20
CA LEU A 204 19.48 8.37 -2.80
C LEU A 204 18.73 9.67 -2.46
N SER A 205 18.55 10.55 -3.43
CA SER A 205 17.90 11.85 -3.22
C SER A 205 16.37 11.81 -3.30
N ARG A 206 15.77 10.65 -3.63
CA ARG A 206 14.33 10.43 -3.75
C ARG A 206 13.93 9.12 -3.09
N ILE A 207 12.89 9.16 -2.27
CA ILE A 207 12.29 7.97 -1.66
C ILE A 207 10.78 8.06 -1.84
N GLY A 208 10.19 7.01 -2.42
CA GLY A 208 8.74 6.89 -2.48
C GLY A 208 8.16 6.40 -1.16
N SER A 209 6.98 6.85 -0.78
CA SER A 209 6.24 6.36 0.37
C SER A 209 4.74 6.37 0.12
N GLY A 210 3.99 5.48 0.75
CA GLY A 210 2.55 5.37 0.56
C GLY A 210 1.95 4.24 1.37
N SER A 211 0.74 3.81 1.02
CA SER A 211 -0.07 2.81 1.72
C SER A 211 -0.68 3.30 3.04
N ALA A 212 -0.25 4.43 3.56
CA ALA A 212 -0.80 5.14 4.71
C ALA A 212 -0.49 6.64 4.57
N PRO A 213 -1.23 7.52 5.25
CA PRO A 213 -0.93 8.96 5.27
C PRO A 213 0.50 9.24 5.73
N LEU A 214 1.13 10.23 5.11
CA LEU A 214 2.46 10.69 5.50
C LEU A 214 2.35 11.74 6.63
N SER A 215 3.33 11.77 7.52
CA SER A 215 3.46 12.88 8.46
C SER A 215 4.31 14.01 7.87
N GLU A 216 3.85 15.24 8.01
CA GLU A 216 4.61 16.43 7.65
C GLU A 216 6.03 16.41 8.25
N TRP A 217 6.12 16.06 9.54
CA TRP A 217 7.38 15.97 10.26
C TRP A 217 8.40 15.05 9.55
N MET A 218 7.94 13.91 9.04
CA MET A 218 8.82 12.97 8.35
C MET A 218 9.23 13.50 6.98
N VAL A 219 8.28 14.04 6.19
CA VAL A 219 8.57 14.59 4.86
C VAL A 219 9.52 15.78 4.95
N ARG A 220 9.27 16.69 5.89
CA ARG A 220 10.13 17.85 6.17
C ARG A 220 11.50 17.43 6.69
N GLY A 221 11.54 16.51 7.65
CA GLY A 221 12.78 16.07 8.28
C GLY A 221 13.77 15.44 7.29
N PHE A 222 13.29 14.60 6.37
CA PHE A 222 14.14 14.05 5.31
C PHE A 222 14.62 15.14 4.34
N ALA A 223 13.76 16.08 3.97
CA ALA A 223 14.13 17.18 3.07
C ALA A 223 15.18 18.11 3.69
N GLU A 224 14.97 18.56 4.93
CA GLU A 224 15.83 19.55 5.58
C GLU A 224 17.17 18.96 6.07
N LYS A 225 17.17 17.73 6.62
CA LYS A 225 18.36 17.13 7.21
C LYS A 225 19.24 16.39 6.20
N TYR A 226 18.63 15.76 5.21
CA TYR A 226 19.32 14.86 4.28
C TYR A 226 19.20 15.27 2.81
N GLY A 227 18.43 16.30 2.48
CA GLY A 227 18.16 16.71 1.10
C GLY A 227 17.29 15.73 0.33
N VAL A 228 16.69 14.75 1.01
CA VAL A 228 15.89 13.68 0.39
C VAL A 228 14.43 14.13 0.22
N GLN A 229 13.94 14.06 -1.01
CA GLN A 229 12.54 14.36 -1.31
C GLN A 229 11.68 13.09 -1.19
N ILE A 230 10.75 13.10 -0.27
CA ILE A 230 9.77 12.01 -0.15
C ILE A 230 8.66 12.25 -1.17
N ILE A 231 8.35 11.22 -1.97
CA ILE A 231 7.23 11.24 -2.91
C ILE A 231 6.05 10.51 -2.25
N ASN A 232 4.89 11.17 -2.19
CA ASN A 232 3.68 10.62 -1.63
C ASN A 232 2.91 9.83 -2.70
N TYR A 233 2.77 8.52 -2.52
CA TYR A 233 2.02 7.65 -3.43
C TYR A 233 0.72 7.16 -2.79
N PHE A 234 -0.37 7.38 -3.48
CA PHE A 234 -1.62 6.67 -3.27
C PHE A 234 -1.81 5.64 -4.38
N GLY A 235 -2.23 4.41 -4.04
CA GLY A 235 -2.48 3.40 -5.06
C GLY A 235 -3.21 2.17 -4.56
N SER A 236 -3.87 1.48 -5.50
CA SER A 236 -4.52 0.20 -5.28
C SER A 236 -4.13 -0.80 -6.38
N ASN A 237 -4.33 -2.10 -6.13
CA ASN A 237 -4.11 -3.14 -7.15
C ASN A 237 -4.98 -2.92 -8.38
N GLU A 238 -6.16 -2.35 -8.21
CA GLU A 238 -7.12 -2.02 -9.24
C GLU A 238 -6.66 -0.88 -10.15
N GLY A 239 -5.57 -0.20 -9.80
CA GLY A 239 -4.90 0.78 -10.65
C GLY A 239 -5.24 2.25 -10.37
N ALA A 240 -6.09 2.53 -9.37
CA ALA A 240 -6.22 3.89 -8.86
C ALA A 240 -4.85 4.33 -8.32
N ALA A 241 -4.29 5.41 -8.84
CA ALA A 241 -2.96 5.88 -8.50
C ALA A 241 -2.85 7.40 -8.59
N LEU A 242 -2.25 8.00 -7.55
CA LEU A 242 -1.87 9.41 -7.48
C LEU A 242 -0.43 9.51 -6.98
N ALA A 243 0.28 10.56 -7.38
CA ALA A 243 1.64 10.84 -6.95
C ALA A 243 1.79 12.33 -6.61
N GLY A 244 2.16 12.62 -5.38
CA GLY A 244 2.54 13.95 -4.92
C GLY A 244 4.07 14.06 -4.80
N ASN A 245 4.72 14.72 -5.74
CA ASN A 245 6.17 14.92 -5.75
C ASN A 245 6.54 16.36 -5.38
N HIS A 246 7.84 16.63 -5.24
CA HIS A 246 8.35 17.94 -4.83
C HIS A 246 8.31 19.00 -5.96
N ILE A 247 8.11 18.61 -7.21
CA ILE A 247 7.96 19.51 -8.36
C ILE A 247 6.57 20.15 -8.32
N ASP A 248 5.54 19.32 -8.18
CA ASP A 248 4.14 19.76 -8.14
C ASP A 248 3.73 20.30 -6.75
N LEU A 249 4.37 19.81 -5.69
CA LEU A 249 4.14 20.13 -4.29
C LEU A 249 5.48 20.41 -3.58
N PRO A 250 6.09 21.60 -3.79
CA PRO A 250 7.41 21.92 -3.21
C PRO A 250 7.39 21.94 -1.67
N ASP A 251 6.30 22.43 -1.06
CA ASP A 251 6.15 22.46 0.38
C ASP A 251 5.98 21.03 0.94
N PRO A 252 6.84 20.59 1.88
CA PRO A 252 6.72 19.29 2.52
C PRO A 252 5.38 19.03 3.20
N LEU A 253 4.73 20.05 3.78
CA LEU A 253 3.40 19.93 4.38
C LEU A 253 2.38 19.57 3.30
N HIS A 254 2.33 20.36 2.24
CA HIS A 254 1.42 20.10 1.12
C HIS A 254 1.68 18.73 0.48
N ARG A 255 2.93 18.32 0.35
CA ARG A 255 3.30 17.02 -0.20
C ARG A 255 2.90 15.84 0.70
N ALA A 256 2.86 16.04 2.02
CA ALA A 256 2.37 15.02 2.95
C ALA A 256 0.86 14.80 2.84
N GLU A 257 0.09 15.86 2.56
CA GLU A 257 -1.37 15.86 2.62
C GLU A 257 -2.06 15.74 1.27
N PHE A 258 -1.49 16.35 0.22
CA PHE A 258 -2.19 16.57 -1.04
C PHE A 258 -1.66 15.71 -2.18
N PHE A 259 -2.53 15.52 -3.16
CA PHE A 259 -2.24 14.92 -4.45
C PHE A 259 -2.74 15.83 -5.58
N PRO A 260 -2.00 15.94 -6.71
CA PRO A 260 -2.46 16.64 -7.90
C PRO A 260 -3.84 16.15 -8.37
N ARG A 261 -4.79 17.06 -8.56
CA ARG A 261 -6.11 16.74 -9.11
C ARG A 261 -6.02 16.63 -10.63
N ALA A 262 -6.22 15.40 -11.14
CA ALA A 262 -6.26 15.17 -12.58
C ALA A 262 -7.39 15.98 -13.22
N GLY A 263 -7.06 16.73 -14.26
CA GLY A 263 -8.05 17.57 -14.98
C GLY A 263 -8.37 18.92 -14.32
N ALA A 264 -7.67 19.33 -13.25
CA ALA A 264 -7.82 20.67 -12.67
C ALA A 264 -7.50 21.75 -13.72
N GLU A 265 -8.43 22.68 -13.90
CA GLU A 265 -8.33 23.72 -14.92
C GLU A 265 -7.13 24.65 -14.70
N GLY A 266 -6.35 24.90 -15.74
CA GLY A 266 -5.19 25.76 -15.69
C GLY A 266 -3.95 25.14 -15.04
N PHE A 267 -3.95 23.80 -14.79
CA PHE A 267 -2.80 23.08 -14.26
C PHE A 267 -2.28 22.01 -15.22
N THR A 268 -0.96 21.91 -15.30
CA THR A 268 -0.27 20.81 -15.97
C THR A 268 0.71 20.21 -14.97
N TRP A 269 0.47 18.96 -14.60
CA TRP A 269 1.26 18.25 -13.61
C TRP A 269 2.50 17.63 -14.23
N SER A 270 3.56 17.51 -13.45
CA SER A 270 4.84 16.93 -13.86
C SER A 270 4.71 15.45 -14.24
N VAL A 271 3.80 14.74 -13.59
CA VAL A 271 3.55 13.31 -13.84
C VAL A 271 2.56 13.11 -14.98
N SER A 272 3.03 12.53 -16.08
CA SER A 272 2.24 12.39 -17.32
C SER A 272 1.00 11.50 -17.20
N THR A 273 0.99 10.56 -16.24
CA THR A 273 -0.17 9.69 -15.97
C THR A 273 -1.41 10.45 -15.54
N THR A 274 -1.29 11.65 -14.99
CA THR A 274 -2.43 12.52 -14.67
C THR A 274 -3.29 12.87 -15.88
N ARG A 275 -2.71 12.83 -17.09
CA ARG A 275 -3.42 13.05 -18.36
C ARG A 275 -4.06 11.78 -18.94
N LYS A 276 -3.78 10.62 -18.36
CA LYS A 276 -4.26 9.31 -18.83
C LYS A 276 -5.38 8.74 -17.96
N VAL A 277 -5.73 9.47 -16.89
CA VAL A 277 -6.83 9.14 -15.99
C VAL A 277 -7.81 10.30 -15.90
N ARG A 278 -9.05 9.99 -15.58
CA ARG A 278 -10.07 10.95 -15.17
C ARG A 278 -10.59 10.56 -13.81
N THR A 279 -10.91 11.56 -13.01
CA THR A 279 -11.38 11.37 -11.65
C THR A 279 -12.71 12.08 -11.44
N ARG A 280 -13.52 11.55 -10.53
CA ARG A 280 -14.75 12.16 -10.01
C ARG A 280 -14.72 12.02 -8.50
N LEU A 281 -15.11 13.07 -7.80
CA LEU A 281 -15.39 13.01 -6.38
C LEU A 281 -16.91 12.94 -6.19
N VAL A 282 -17.41 11.87 -5.58
CA VAL A 282 -18.84 11.59 -5.51
C VAL A 282 -19.33 11.58 -4.07
N ASN A 283 -20.36 12.35 -3.79
CA ASN A 283 -21.05 12.32 -2.51
C ASN A 283 -21.76 10.96 -2.32
N LEU A 284 -21.45 10.26 -1.23
CA LEU A 284 -21.97 8.91 -1.00
C LEU A 284 -23.46 8.88 -0.62
N GLU A 285 -24.02 9.98 -0.16
CA GLU A 285 -25.43 10.08 0.23
C GLU A 285 -26.33 10.43 -0.96
N THR A 286 -25.92 11.43 -1.75
CA THR A 286 -26.72 11.91 -2.89
C THR A 286 -26.36 11.23 -4.20
N GLY A 287 -25.13 10.69 -4.33
CA GLY A 287 -24.61 10.14 -5.58
C GLY A 287 -24.18 11.20 -6.61
N GLU A 288 -24.21 12.49 -6.24
CA GLU A 288 -23.86 13.62 -7.10
C GLU A 288 -22.34 13.89 -7.07
N ASP A 289 -21.84 14.55 -8.10
CA ASP A 289 -20.46 15.00 -8.17
C ASP A 289 -20.21 16.16 -7.23
N ILE A 290 -19.09 16.13 -6.52
CA ILE A 290 -18.56 17.23 -5.71
C ILE A 290 -17.53 17.96 -6.59
N GLU A 291 -17.79 19.21 -6.88
CA GLU A 291 -16.91 20.05 -7.70
C GLU A 291 -16.19 21.14 -6.88
N GLU A 292 -16.67 21.43 -5.66
CA GLU A 292 -16.15 22.47 -4.78
C GLU A 292 -15.46 21.90 -3.54
N ALA A 293 -14.57 22.70 -2.95
CA ALA A 293 -13.88 22.37 -1.70
C ALA A 293 -14.84 22.31 -0.49
N GLY A 294 -14.42 21.62 0.57
CA GLY A 294 -15.14 21.56 1.85
C GLY A 294 -16.13 20.41 1.97
N GLN A 295 -16.22 19.53 0.98
CA GLN A 295 -17.05 18.34 1.02
C GLN A 295 -16.20 17.08 0.81
N VAL A 296 -16.46 16.06 1.62
CA VAL A 296 -15.82 14.75 1.52
C VAL A 296 -16.68 13.84 0.66
N GLY A 297 -16.05 13.16 -0.29
CA GLY A 297 -16.70 12.17 -1.15
C GLY A 297 -15.78 11.02 -1.53
N GLU A 298 -16.33 10.00 -2.20
CA GLU A 298 -15.57 8.90 -2.74
C GLU A 298 -14.84 9.32 -4.02
N LEU A 299 -13.52 9.19 -4.04
CA LEU A 299 -12.74 9.43 -5.25
C LEU A 299 -12.84 8.24 -6.18
N ARG A 300 -13.37 8.45 -7.38
CA ARG A 300 -13.54 7.45 -8.42
C ARG A 300 -12.64 7.72 -9.60
N PHE A 301 -12.18 6.65 -10.25
CA PHE A 301 -11.23 6.72 -11.35
C PHE A 301 -11.71 6.01 -12.60
N THR A 302 -11.37 6.55 -13.77
CA THR A 302 -11.42 5.84 -15.04
C THR A 302 -10.21 6.21 -15.91
N GLY A 303 -9.83 5.35 -16.83
CA GLY A 303 -8.72 5.59 -17.74
C GLY A 303 -7.73 4.44 -17.82
N ALA A 304 -6.59 4.69 -18.43
CA ALA A 304 -5.65 3.65 -18.85
C ALA A 304 -4.96 2.89 -17.71
N THR A 305 -4.94 3.45 -16.49
CA THR A 305 -4.35 2.77 -15.33
C THR A 305 -5.30 1.81 -14.63
N ILE A 306 -6.60 1.90 -14.89
CA ILE A 306 -7.64 1.17 -14.16
C ILE A 306 -7.87 -0.19 -14.79
N PHE A 307 -7.93 -1.22 -13.95
CA PHE A 307 -8.24 -2.59 -14.35
C PHE A 307 -9.61 -2.71 -15.00
N SER A 308 -9.83 -3.77 -15.77
CA SER A 308 -11.10 -3.98 -16.46
C SER A 308 -12.12 -4.75 -15.62
N CYS A 309 -11.66 -5.71 -14.79
CA CYS A 309 -12.56 -6.57 -14.01
C CYS A 309 -11.79 -7.33 -12.93
N TYR A 310 -12.49 -7.90 -11.96
CA TYR A 310 -11.94 -8.93 -11.09
C TYR A 310 -11.92 -10.30 -11.77
N PHE A 311 -10.86 -11.04 -11.57
CA PHE A 311 -10.63 -12.33 -12.22
C PHE A 311 -11.71 -13.35 -11.86
N ARG A 312 -12.44 -13.83 -12.89
CA ARG A 312 -13.55 -14.80 -12.76
C ARG A 312 -14.62 -14.41 -11.71
N ALA A 313 -14.86 -13.11 -11.54
CA ALA A 313 -15.84 -12.58 -10.60
C ALA A 313 -16.73 -11.49 -11.23
N PRO A 314 -17.62 -11.85 -12.18
CA PRO A 314 -18.38 -10.88 -12.97
C PRO A 314 -19.32 -10.01 -12.13
N GLU A 315 -20.00 -10.58 -11.14
CA GLU A 315 -20.90 -9.80 -10.26
C GLU A 315 -20.14 -8.77 -9.41
N MET A 316 -18.96 -9.16 -8.91
CA MET A 316 -18.11 -8.27 -8.16
C MET A 316 -17.57 -7.15 -9.05
N SER A 317 -17.20 -7.49 -10.29
CA SER A 317 -16.73 -6.53 -11.29
C SER A 317 -17.83 -5.51 -11.61
N ALA A 318 -19.06 -5.95 -11.82
CA ALA A 318 -20.18 -5.05 -12.09
C ALA A 318 -20.45 -4.08 -10.93
N ARG A 319 -20.25 -4.50 -9.68
CA ARG A 319 -20.41 -3.62 -8.49
C ARG A 319 -19.24 -2.65 -8.28
N ALA A 320 -18.07 -2.97 -8.84
CA ALA A 320 -16.86 -2.17 -8.65
C ALA A 320 -16.88 -0.85 -9.45
N PHE A 321 -17.69 -0.76 -10.48
CA PHE A 321 -17.80 0.43 -11.31
C PHE A 321 -19.17 1.11 -11.14
N ASP A 322 -19.21 2.41 -11.38
CA ASP A 322 -20.48 3.15 -11.46
C ASP A 322 -21.07 3.09 -12.88
N ALA A 323 -22.24 3.71 -13.06
CA ALA A 323 -22.96 3.71 -14.33
C ALA A 323 -22.20 4.43 -15.46
N GLN A 324 -21.24 5.30 -15.14
CA GLN A 324 -20.37 6.01 -16.08
C GLN A 324 -19.04 5.30 -16.32
N GLY A 325 -18.82 4.12 -15.73
CA GLY A 325 -17.61 3.32 -15.87
C GLY A 325 -16.44 3.79 -15.02
N TYR A 326 -16.67 4.54 -13.96
CA TYR A 326 -15.63 4.88 -12.99
C TYR A 326 -15.52 3.83 -11.89
N TYR A 327 -14.30 3.41 -11.62
CA TYR A 327 -13.98 2.49 -10.52
C TYR A 327 -14.23 3.17 -9.16
N LYS A 328 -15.03 2.54 -8.32
CA LYS A 328 -15.33 2.94 -6.95
C LYS A 328 -14.21 2.48 -6.02
N THR A 329 -13.40 3.40 -5.54
CA THR A 329 -12.21 3.06 -4.73
C THR A 329 -12.54 2.65 -3.30
N GLY A 330 -13.65 3.17 -2.76
CA GLY A 330 -13.95 3.13 -1.34
C GLY A 330 -13.05 4.06 -0.51
N ASP A 331 -12.18 4.85 -1.16
CA ASP A 331 -11.33 5.83 -0.51
C ASP A 331 -11.96 7.23 -0.62
N LEU A 332 -11.95 7.96 0.49
CA LEU A 332 -12.56 9.27 0.61
C LEU A 332 -11.52 10.36 0.46
N PHE A 333 -11.90 11.38 -0.27
CA PHE A 333 -11.09 12.57 -0.51
C PHE A 333 -11.95 13.83 -0.40
N GLU A 334 -11.29 14.98 -0.35
CA GLU A 334 -11.88 16.28 -0.56
C GLU A 334 -11.06 17.08 -1.57
N ILE A 335 -11.72 18.04 -2.23
CA ILE A 335 -11.03 19.01 -3.07
C ILE A 335 -10.36 20.05 -2.17
N ALA A 336 -9.09 20.37 -2.45
CA ALA A 336 -8.27 21.26 -1.66
C ALA A 336 -7.40 22.19 -2.53
N GLY A 337 -6.73 23.13 -1.87
CA GLY A 337 -5.92 24.17 -2.50
C GLY A 337 -6.73 25.41 -2.83
N ASP A 338 -6.05 26.55 -2.94
CA ASP A 338 -6.63 27.88 -3.19
C ASP A 338 -7.33 28.02 -4.55
N ARG A 339 -6.95 27.16 -5.52
CA ARG A 339 -7.53 27.04 -6.84
C ARG A 339 -8.18 25.69 -7.07
N GLN A 340 -8.51 24.94 -6.00
CA GLN A 340 -9.13 23.61 -6.05
C GLN A 340 -8.33 22.58 -6.89
N GLN A 341 -7.02 22.74 -6.92
CA GLN A 341 -6.11 21.97 -7.77
C GLN A 341 -5.64 20.66 -7.16
N PHE A 342 -5.97 20.38 -5.90
CA PHE A 342 -5.50 19.20 -5.19
C PHE A 342 -6.65 18.33 -4.71
N TYR A 343 -6.32 17.08 -4.41
CA TYR A 343 -7.11 16.18 -3.57
C TYR A 343 -6.39 16.00 -2.23
N ARG A 344 -7.15 16.03 -1.13
CA ARG A 344 -6.70 15.63 0.21
C ARG A 344 -7.39 14.34 0.60
N TYR A 345 -6.61 13.34 1.04
CA TYR A 345 -7.14 12.08 1.51
C TYR A 345 -7.89 12.26 2.82
N ALA A 346 -9.12 11.71 2.91
CA ALA A 346 -10.01 11.87 4.05
C ALA A 346 -10.38 10.54 4.75
N GLY A 347 -9.80 9.42 4.31
CA GLY A 347 -10.04 8.12 4.94
C GLY A 347 -10.67 7.09 4.02
N ARG A 348 -11.24 6.02 4.63
CA ARG A 348 -11.96 4.98 3.90
C ARG A 348 -13.43 4.94 4.29
N SER A 349 -14.31 4.83 3.33
CA SER A 349 -15.76 4.81 3.56
C SER A 349 -16.18 3.71 4.54
N LYS A 350 -15.58 2.53 4.47
CA LYS A 350 -15.84 1.39 5.36
C LYS A 350 -15.21 1.49 6.76
N ASP A 351 -14.25 2.39 6.94
CA ASP A 351 -13.53 2.57 8.20
C ASP A 351 -14.03 3.80 8.98
N LEU A 352 -14.88 4.64 8.35
CA LEU A 352 -15.51 5.78 9.03
C LEU A 352 -16.21 5.33 10.31
N VAL A 353 -16.04 6.14 11.36
CA VAL A 353 -16.80 5.98 12.60
C VAL A 353 -18.01 6.89 12.52
N ILE A 354 -19.20 6.31 12.57
CA ILE A 354 -20.47 7.06 12.49
C ILE A 354 -20.96 7.33 13.91
N ARG A 355 -20.64 8.53 14.41
CA ARG A 355 -20.96 8.94 15.76
C ARG A 355 -22.03 10.03 15.77
N GLY A 356 -23.24 9.68 16.24
CA GLY A 356 -24.37 10.63 16.31
C GLY A 356 -24.72 11.24 14.94
N GLY A 357 -24.58 10.47 13.85
CA GLY A 357 -24.79 10.94 12.48
C GLY A 357 -23.59 11.68 11.87
N MET A 358 -22.51 11.90 12.63
CA MET A 358 -21.29 12.53 12.12
C MET A 358 -20.30 11.47 11.64
N ASN A 359 -19.80 11.63 10.42
CA ASN A 359 -18.76 10.78 9.84
C ASN A 359 -17.40 11.26 10.32
N ILE A 360 -16.65 10.40 11.03
CA ILE A 360 -15.31 10.71 11.57
C ILE A 360 -14.30 9.79 10.91
N SER A 361 -13.27 10.36 10.30
CA SER A 361 -12.16 9.61 9.75
C SER A 361 -11.22 9.15 10.88
N PRO A 362 -11.02 7.84 11.08
CA PRO A 362 -10.00 7.33 11.98
C PRO A 362 -8.60 7.82 11.62
N GLU A 363 -8.30 7.90 10.34
CA GLU A 363 -6.98 8.30 9.81
C GLU A 363 -6.64 9.76 10.17
N GLU A 364 -7.63 10.64 10.24
CA GLU A 364 -7.45 12.02 10.72
C GLU A 364 -6.92 12.04 12.16
N ILE A 365 -7.56 11.28 13.03
CA ILE A 365 -7.18 11.21 14.45
C ILE A 365 -5.84 10.49 14.62
N GLU A 366 -5.61 9.41 13.88
CA GLU A 366 -4.34 8.69 13.84
C GLU A 366 -3.18 9.62 13.45
N GLY A 367 -3.36 10.40 12.37
CA GLY A 367 -2.36 11.37 11.90
C GLY A 367 -1.99 12.42 12.95
N LEU A 368 -2.99 12.95 13.66
CA LEU A 368 -2.77 13.91 14.74
C LEU A 368 -2.01 13.29 15.92
N LEU A 369 -2.31 12.04 16.26
CA LEU A 369 -1.69 11.31 17.37
C LEU A 369 -0.27 10.80 17.08
N GLN A 370 0.14 10.66 15.84
CA GLN A 370 1.52 10.29 15.48
C GLN A 370 2.56 11.30 16.04
N ALA A 371 2.20 12.57 16.16
CA ALA A 371 3.04 13.60 16.74
C ALA A 371 2.96 13.67 18.28
N CYS A 372 2.13 12.85 18.93
CA CYS A 372 1.99 12.84 20.38
C CYS A 372 3.27 12.25 21.05
N PRO A 373 3.85 12.96 22.05
CA PRO A 373 5.12 12.52 22.67
C PRO A 373 5.06 11.13 23.30
N GLN A 374 3.91 10.69 23.78
CA GLN A 374 3.71 9.41 24.46
C GLN A 374 3.43 8.24 23.51
N VAL A 375 3.08 8.51 22.24
CA VAL A 375 2.59 7.52 21.28
C VAL A 375 3.73 7.04 20.39
N GLN A 376 3.89 5.72 20.30
CA GLN A 376 4.79 5.05 19.35
C GLN A 376 4.03 4.64 18.10
N GLU A 377 2.90 3.92 18.28
CA GLU A 377 2.00 3.52 17.20
C GLU A 377 0.54 3.74 17.62
N VAL A 378 -0.32 4.04 16.66
CA VAL A 378 -1.75 4.27 16.91
C VAL A 378 -2.61 3.77 15.76
N ALA A 379 -3.76 3.25 16.11
CA ALA A 379 -4.87 3.00 15.18
C ALA A 379 -6.18 3.39 15.87
N VAL A 380 -7.14 3.91 15.11
CA VAL A 380 -8.45 4.30 15.61
C VAL A 380 -9.53 3.44 14.97
N VAL A 381 -10.49 3.00 15.78
CA VAL A 381 -11.61 2.17 15.33
C VAL A 381 -12.91 2.60 15.98
N GLY A 382 -14.03 2.34 15.30
CA GLY A 382 -15.37 2.49 15.88
C GLY A 382 -15.70 1.32 16.79
N VAL A 383 -16.34 1.62 17.92
CA VAL A 383 -16.96 0.66 18.85
C VAL A 383 -18.45 0.92 18.87
N PRO A 384 -19.30 -0.09 18.63
CA PRO A 384 -20.76 0.08 18.66
C PRO A 384 -21.26 0.67 19.96
N ASP A 385 -22.13 1.66 19.89
CA ASP A 385 -22.80 2.33 21.00
C ASP A 385 -24.29 2.47 20.74
N ALA A 386 -25.12 2.17 21.73
CA ALA A 386 -26.57 2.12 21.58
C ALA A 386 -27.22 3.49 21.33
N VAL A 387 -26.56 4.58 21.73
CA VAL A 387 -27.09 5.95 21.62
C VAL A 387 -26.47 6.69 20.44
N MET A 388 -25.14 6.57 20.29
CA MET A 388 -24.37 7.33 19.29
C MET A 388 -24.14 6.55 18.00
N GLY A 389 -24.59 5.30 17.89
CA GLY A 389 -24.24 4.39 16.80
C GLY A 389 -22.85 3.80 17.01
N GLU A 390 -21.84 4.65 16.97
CA GLU A 390 -20.47 4.29 17.31
C GLU A 390 -19.77 5.34 18.18
N LYS A 391 -18.74 4.90 18.91
CA LYS A 391 -17.79 5.74 19.65
C LYS A 391 -16.36 5.44 19.21
N LEU A 392 -15.47 6.41 19.35
CA LEU A 392 -14.08 6.24 18.96
C LEU A 392 -13.28 5.52 20.03
N CYS A 393 -12.51 4.50 19.60
CA CYS A 393 -11.50 3.83 20.42
C CYS A 393 -10.11 4.04 19.82
N VAL A 394 -9.21 4.60 20.61
CA VAL A 394 -7.78 4.72 20.27
C VAL A 394 -7.06 3.45 20.73
N CYS A 395 -6.56 2.65 19.77
CA CYS A 395 -5.69 1.53 20.01
C CYS A 395 -4.24 2.04 19.94
N VAL A 396 -3.49 1.97 21.05
CA VAL A 396 -2.23 2.69 21.16
C VAL A 396 -1.11 1.80 21.70
N VAL A 397 0.08 1.91 21.06
CA VAL A 397 1.34 1.42 21.58
C VAL A 397 2.11 2.62 22.15
N GLY A 398 2.43 2.59 23.43
CA GLY A 398 3.20 3.65 24.10
C GLY A 398 4.67 3.59 23.72
N LYS A 399 5.35 4.75 23.73
CA LYS A 399 6.83 4.77 23.67
C LYS A 399 7.42 4.11 24.91
N PRO A 400 8.68 3.61 24.85
CA PRO A 400 9.36 3.03 26.01
C PRO A 400 9.29 3.96 27.23
N GLY A 401 8.74 3.44 28.33
CA GLY A 401 8.55 4.20 29.58
C GLY A 401 7.32 5.12 29.60
N ALA A 402 6.53 5.20 28.51
CA ALA A 402 5.28 5.97 28.49
C ALA A 402 4.06 5.05 28.57
N ALA A 403 3.08 5.47 29.36
CA ALA A 403 1.77 4.80 29.48
C ALA A 403 0.65 5.77 29.09
N PRO A 404 0.32 5.90 27.79
CA PRO A 404 -0.74 6.79 27.35
C PRO A 404 -2.08 6.40 28.01
N THR A 405 -2.78 7.40 28.55
CA THR A 405 -4.13 7.23 29.09
C THR A 405 -5.14 7.93 28.21
N LEU A 406 -6.42 7.55 28.32
CA LEU A 406 -7.49 8.25 27.60
C LEU A 406 -7.47 9.76 27.89
N ALA A 407 -7.28 10.14 29.17
CA ALA A 407 -7.22 11.52 29.57
C ALA A 407 -6.05 12.28 28.89
N SER A 408 -4.84 11.70 28.85
CA SER A 408 -3.69 12.33 28.19
C SER A 408 -3.85 12.46 26.67
N ILE A 409 -4.44 11.46 26.02
CA ILE A 409 -4.75 11.49 24.58
C ILE A 409 -5.81 12.55 24.26
N VAL A 410 -6.90 12.59 25.02
CA VAL A 410 -7.97 13.58 24.84
C VAL A 410 -7.46 15.00 25.10
N ASP A 411 -6.66 15.21 26.15
CA ASP A 411 -6.06 16.50 26.43
C ASP A 411 -5.16 16.98 25.29
N TYR A 412 -4.27 16.09 24.79
CA TYR A 412 -3.41 16.40 23.67
C TYR A 412 -4.20 16.79 22.40
N LEU A 413 -5.23 16.00 22.03
CA LEU A 413 -6.07 16.30 20.88
C LEU A 413 -6.83 17.61 21.03
N ARG A 414 -7.34 17.91 22.23
CA ARG A 414 -8.10 19.11 22.51
C ARG A 414 -7.23 20.37 22.58
N THR A 415 -6.12 20.32 23.31
CA THR A 415 -5.30 21.50 23.61
C THR A 415 -4.23 21.79 22.58
N GLN A 416 -3.55 20.75 22.06
CA GLN A 416 -2.45 20.91 21.12
C GLN A 416 -2.92 20.86 19.67
N LYS A 417 -3.98 20.11 19.38
CA LYS A 417 -4.49 19.90 18.02
C LYS A 417 -5.85 20.57 17.77
N GLN A 418 -6.49 21.13 18.79
CA GLN A 418 -7.76 21.86 18.69
C GLN A 418 -8.88 21.04 18.03
N VAL A 419 -8.88 19.72 18.25
CA VAL A 419 -9.85 18.79 17.66
C VAL A 419 -11.24 19.06 18.23
N ALA A 420 -12.24 19.09 17.35
CA ALA A 420 -13.64 19.29 17.73
C ALA A 420 -14.12 18.19 18.71
N ALA A 421 -14.96 18.58 19.67
CA ALA A 421 -15.37 17.71 20.77
C ALA A 421 -15.99 16.37 20.30
N TYR A 422 -16.74 16.39 19.20
CA TYR A 422 -17.38 15.17 18.67
C TYR A 422 -16.41 14.18 18.06
N LYS A 423 -15.16 14.58 17.75
CA LYS A 423 -14.08 13.73 17.22
C LYS A 423 -13.16 13.18 18.31
N LEU A 424 -13.33 13.56 19.56
CA LEU A 424 -12.49 13.08 20.66
C LEU A 424 -12.84 11.63 21.01
N PRO A 425 -11.84 10.77 21.26
CA PRO A 425 -12.07 9.38 21.63
C PRO A 425 -12.71 9.24 23.02
N GLU A 426 -13.53 8.20 23.16
CA GLU A 426 -14.16 7.81 24.43
C GLU A 426 -13.53 6.56 25.03
N TYR A 427 -12.78 5.80 24.23
CA TYR A 427 -12.12 4.58 24.66
C TYR A 427 -10.64 4.58 24.29
N ILE A 428 -9.85 3.89 25.09
CA ILE A 428 -8.45 3.58 24.81
C ILE A 428 -8.22 2.08 24.98
N LEU A 429 -7.48 1.49 24.04
CA LEU A 429 -7.00 0.10 24.08
C LEU A 429 -5.48 0.13 24.03
N PRO A 430 -4.78 0.05 25.20
CA PRO A 430 -3.33 -0.08 25.22
C PRO A 430 -2.91 -1.46 24.68
N LEU A 431 -1.89 -1.48 23.83
CA LEU A 431 -1.36 -2.68 23.20
C LEU A 431 0.17 -2.68 23.25
N GLU A 432 0.78 -3.85 23.30
CA GLU A 432 2.24 -4.01 23.11
C GLU A 432 2.63 -3.87 21.64
N VAL A 433 1.77 -4.31 20.73
CA VAL A 433 1.98 -4.25 19.29
C VAL A 433 0.63 -4.19 18.56
N LEU A 434 0.54 -3.41 17.48
CA LEU A 434 -0.64 -3.42 16.63
C LEU A 434 -0.69 -4.68 15.75
N PRO A 435 -1.85 -5.38 15.65
CA PRO A 435 -1.99 -6.54 14.78
C PRO A 435 -1.81 -6.13 13.33
N ARG A 436 -0.98 -6.88 12.58
CA ARG A 436 -0.66 -6.59 11.19
C ARG A 436 -0.76 -7.84 10.32
N ASN A 437 -1.12 -7.64 9.07
CA ASN A 437 -1.03 -8.69 8.07
C ASN A 437 0.43 -8.91 7.62
N PRO A 438 0.73 -9.98 6.84
CA PRO A 438 2.09 -10.28 6.37
C PRO A 438 2.77 -9.17 5.55
N VAL A 439 2.00 -8.23 5.00
CA VAL A 439 2.52 -7.06 4.27
C VAL A 439 2.63 -5.80 5.15
N GLY A 440 2.47 -5.94 6.47
CA GLY A 440 2.69 -4.87 7.46
C GLY A 440 1.49 -3.94 7.69
N LYS A 441 0.33 -4.16 7.03
CA LYS A 441 -0.86 -3.33 7.20
C LYS A 441 -1.59 -3.68 8.50
N VAL A 442 -1.99 -2.66 9.27
CA VAL A 442 -2.78 -2.83 10.51
C VAL A 442 -4.13 -3.50 10.23
N LEU A 443 -4.47 -4.51 11.02
CA LEU A 443 -5.72 -5.26 10.94
C LEU A 443 -6.81 -4.59 11.80
N LYS A 444 -7.43 -3.51 11.31
CA LYS A 444 -8.49 -2.79 12.03
C LYS A 444 -9.69 -3.68 12.41
N SER A 445 -9.95 -4.75 11.67
CA SER A 445 -11.01 -5.72 12.01
C SER A 445 -10.73 -6.46 13.33
N GLU A 446 -9.49 -6.85 13.60
CA GLU A 446 -9.08 -7.46 14.86
C GLU A 446 -9.14 -6.44 16.01
N LEU A 447 -8.69 -5.22 15.76
CA LEU A 447 -8.77 -4.13 16.75
C LEU A 447 -10.24 -3.83 17.13
N ARG A 448 -11.16 -3.79 16.16
CA ARG A 448 -12.60 -3.65 16.44
C ARG A 448 -13.16 -4.77 17.32
N GLN A 449 -12.72 -6.02 17.10
CA GLN A 449 -13.15 -7.14 17.94
C GLN A 449 -12.62 -7.01 19.37
N GLN A 450 -11.36 -6.64 19.56
CA GLN A 450 -10.76 -6.41 20.86
C GLN A 450 -11.44 -5.23 21.59
N ALA A 451 -11.68 -4.12 20.88
CA ALA A 451 -12.31 -2.92 21.44
C ALA A 451 -13.78 -3.13 21.84
N LYS A 452 -14.53 -4.02 21.18
CA LYS A 452 -15.90 -4.38 21.54
C LYS A 452 -16.02 -4.88 22.97
N SER A 453 -15.03 -5.59 23.49
CA SER A 453 -15.01 -6.08 24.86
C SER A 453 -14.99 -4.95 25.88
N LEU A 454 -14.35 -3.82 25.56
CA LEU A 454 -14.31 -2.61 26.41
C LEU A 454 -15.69 -1.97 26.53
N GLY A 455 -16.40 -1.80 25.41
CA GLY A 455 -17.76 -1.25 25.39
C GLY A 455 -18.77 -2.08 26.20
N ASN A 456 -18.67 -3.41 26.13
CA ASN A 456 -19.53 -4.30 26.89
C ASN A 456 -19.28 -4.30 28.41
N THR A 457 -18.06 -4.00 28.83
CA THR A 457 -17.68 -3.97 30.25
C THR A 457 -18.18 -2.68 30.91
N LEU A 458 -18.15 -1.55 30.21
CA LEU A 458 -18.57 -0.25 30.71
C LEU A 458 -20.12 -0.08 30.70
N ASN A 459 -20.81 -0.68 29.73
CA ASN A 459 -22.28 -0.69 29.71
C ASN A 459 -22.92 -1.57 30.79
N LYS A 460 -22.19 -2.53 31.39
CA LYS A 460 -22.66 -3.33 32.54
C LYS A 460 -22.44 -2.65 33.89
N GLY A 461 -21.68 -1.58 33.96
CA GLY A 461 -21.41 -0.82 35.19
C GLY A 461 -22.32 0.40 35.40
N SER A 462 -23.24 0.67 34.49
CA SER A 462 -24.19 1.81 34.54
C SER A 462 -25.66 1.37 34.48
N ALA A 463 -25.98 0.12 34.88
CA ALA A 463 -27.34 -0.39 35.05
C ALA A 463 -27.64 -0.62 36.55
#